data_c715f9569eabf1d2fb05f64a62ca869b
#
_entry.id   c715f9569eabf1d2fb05f64a62ca869b
#
_cell.length_a   1.000
_cell.length_b   1.000
_cell.length_c   1.000
_cell.angle_alpha   90.00
_cell.angle_beta   90.00
_cell.angle_gamma   90.00
#
_symmetry.space_group_name_H-M   'P 1'
#
loop_
_entity.id
_entity.type
_entity.pdbx_description
1 polymer ?
#
loop_
_entity_poly.entity_id
_entity_poly.type
_entity_poly.pdbx_seq_one_letter_code
_entity_poly.pdbx_strand_id
1 'polypeptide(L)'
;MKKKRKETGPVAVCQLRTGERHPFGALRSFVPLGTGEEELYRQLREAIPVLDAAVGKLVRLSGGFTVECPNQVAQKRLEEFLNTMPCGYGQVGIDSFLGCYMDSLLTYGRAVGEIVLAGDRVRGLCWGDVTALEVLQGDSPMEVVLWGPDGKGCMMPLPYQHLLLFTALNPEPKHPYGVSMFRGMPFLAEILMKIYAAIGSNWERAGNVRYSVICKNGENLDPVVAQERSNQIAR
;
A
#
# COMPACT_ATOMS: atom_id res chain seq x y z
N MET A 1 -44.37 9.62 60.44
CA MET A 1 -43.45 8.74 59.69
C MET A 1 -42.88 9.55 58.56
N LYS A 2 -41.58 9.94 58.62
CA LYS A 2 -40.87 10.67 57.53
C LYS A 2 -40.32 9.70 56.52
N LYS A 3 -40.80 9.75 55.25
CA LYS A 3 -40.24 8.98 54.14
C LYS A 3 -38.84 9.52 53.80
N LYS A 4 -37.82 8.68 53.99
CA LYS A 4 -36.46 8.94 53.53
C LYS A 4 -36.41 8.99 51.97
N ARG A 5 -36.03 10.16 51.45
CA ARG A 5 -35.71 10.36 50.03
C ARG A 5 -34.41 9.55 49.72
N LYS A 6 -34.47 8.57 48.82
CA LYS A 6 -33.28 7.91 48.30
C LYS A 6 -32.51 8.92 47.46
N GLU A 7 -31.36 9.32 47.92
CA GLU A 7 -30.38 10.04 47.07
C GLU A 7 -29.87 9.09 45.97
N THR A 8 -30.25 9.36 44.74
CA THR A 8 -29.60 8.77 43.59
C THR A 8 -28.25 9.48 43.47
N GLY A 9 -27.19 8.81 43.88
CA GLY A 9 -25.81 9.22 43.63
C GLY A 9 -25.54 9.41 42.14
N PRO A 10 -24.55 10.23 41.79
CA PRO A 10 -24.21 10.46 40.38
C PRO A 10 -23.86 9.13 39.73
N VAL A 11 -24.54 8.82 38.63
CA VAL A 11 -24.17 7.68 37.78
C VAL A 11 -22.79 8.01 37.18
N ALA A 12 -21.75 7.43 37.74
CA ALA A 12 -20.44 7.52 37.16
C ALA A 12 -20.48 6.79 35.81
N VAL A 13 -20.48 7.52 34.73
CA VAL A 13 -20.24 6.99 33.41
C VAL A 13 -18.78 6.58 33.37
N CYS A 14 -18.51 5.32 33.72
CA CYS A 14 -17.20 4.73 33.53
C CYS A 14 -16.98 4.54 32.03
N GLN A 15 -16.28 5.46 31.41
CA GLN A 15 -15.68 5.19 30.12
C GLN A 15 -14.60 4.13 30.35
N LEU A 16 -14.92 2.88 30.07
CA LEU A 16 -13.96 1.80 29.97
C LEU A 16 -13.04 2.12 28.76
N ARG A 17 -12.03 2.94 28.99
CA ARG A 17 -10.85 2.99 28.14
C ARG A 17 -10.10 1.69 28.35
N THR A 18 -10.44 0.67 27.59
CA THR A 18 -9.57 -0.47 27.42
C THR A 18 -8.29 0.06 26.79
N GLY A 19 -7.19 0.09 27.55
CA GLY A 19 -5.89 0.59 27.13
C GLY A 19 -5.28 -0.13 25.92
N GLU A 20 -5.92 -1.20 25.45
CA GLU A 20 -5.55 -1.98 24.27
C GLU A 20 -5.96 -1.35 22.94
N ARG A 21 -6.77 -0.27 22.94
CA ARG A 21 -7.26 0.38 21.71
C ARG A 21 -6.62 1.74 21.43
N HIS A 22 -5.51 2.05 22.07
CA HIS A 22 -4.79 3.29 21.74
C HIS A 22 -4.13 3.12 20.38
N PRO A 23 -4.30 4.09 19.44
CA PRO A 23 -3.70 3.98 18.10
C PRO A 23 -2.19 3.75 18.12
N PHE A 24 -1.49 4.26 19.12
CA PHE A 24 -0.06 4.03 19.32
C PHE A 24 0.29 2.76 20.13
N GLY A 25 -0.69 2.01 20.59
CA GLY A 25 -0.45 0.69 21.19
C GLY A 25 0.17 -0.29 20.20
N ALA A 26 -0.17 -0.16 18.91
CA ALA A 26 0.40 -0.94 17.84
C ALA A 26 1.91 -0.70 17.63
N LEU A 27 2.45 0.47 18.02
CA LEU A 27 3.91 0.72 17.96
C LEU A 27 4.70 -0.16 18.92
N ARG A 28 4.10 -0.59 20.04
CA ARG A 28 4.75 -1.49 20.99
C ARG A 28 4.81 -2.94 20.52
N SER A 29 3.88 -3.32 19.65
CA SER A 29 3.79 -4.64 19.03
C SER A 29 4.19 -4.64 17.56
N PHE A 30 4.82 -3.54 17.08
CA PHE A 30 5.31 -3.47 15.71
C PHE A 30 6.40 -4.52 15.51
N VAL A 31 6.08 -5.54 14.75
CA VAL A 31 7.03 -6.53 14.25
C VAL A 31 7.33 -6.13 12.81
N PRO A 32 8.60 -5.90 12.45
CA PRO A 32 8.97 -5.69 11.06
C PRO A 32 8.44 -6.87 10.23
N LEU A 33 7.76 -6.56 9.15
CA LEU A 33 7.30 -7.58 8.21
C LEU A 33 8.53 -8.27 7.62
N GLY A 34 8.52 -9.58 7.59
CA GLY A 34 9.54 -10.38 6.92
C GLY A 34 9.22 -10.59 5.43
N THR A 35 9.66 -11.69 4.88
CA THR A 35 9.31 -12.14 3.53
C THR A 35 7.79 -12.12 3.32
N GLY A 36 7.32 -11.37 2.33
CA GLY A 36 5.89 -11.19 2.05
C GLY A 36 5.41 -9.73 2.14
N GLU A 37 6.32 -8.80 2.39
CA GLU A 37 6.01 -7.36 2.41
C GLU A 37 5.51 -6.86 1.06
N GLU A 38 6.00 -7.43 -0.04
CA GLU A 38 5.67 -7.00 -1.39
C GLU A 38 4.18 -7.14 -1.69
N GLU A 39 3.59 -8.25 -1.29
CA GLU A 39 2.14 -8.47 -1.47
C GLU A 39 1.33 -7.46 -0.65
N LEU A 40 1.77 -7.15 0.57
CA LEU A 40 1.13 -6.13 1.38
C LEU A 40 1.21 -4.75 0.74
N TYR A 41 2.37 -4.37 0.19
CA TYR A 41 2.53 -3.08 -0.49
C TYR A 41 1.65 -2.98 -1.74
N ARG A 42 1.50 -4.08 -2.48
CA ARG A 42 0.57 -4.16 -3.61
C ARG A 42 -0.86 -3.95 -3.15
N GLN A 43 -1.30 -4.67 -2.12
CA GLN A 43 -2.64 -4.53 -1.55
C GLN A 43 -2.92 -3.13 -1.00
N LEU A 44 -1.94 -2.47 -0.38
CA LEU A 44 -2.07 -1.09 0.08
C LEU A 44 -2.34 -0.11 -1.07
N ARG A 45 -1.67 -0.27 -2.20
CA ARG A 45 -1.91 0.54 -3.40
C ARG A 45 -3.31 0.32 -3.97
N GLU A 46 -3.74 -0.94 -4.03
CA GLU A 46 -5.09 -1.29 -4.51
C GLU A 46 -6.20 -0.77 -3.57
N ALA A 47 -5.98 -0.84 -2.26
CA ALA A 47 -6.96 -0.43 -1.26
C ALA A 47 -7.04 1.08 -1.06
N ILE A 48 -5.95 1.81 -1.28
CA ILE A 48 -5.83 3.24 -1.01
C ILE A 48 -5.42 3.99 -2.28
N PRO A 49 -6.38 4.45 -3.11
CA PRO A 49 -6.10 5.04 -4.42
C PRO A 49 -5.15 6.24 -4.38
N VAL A 50 -5.10 6.97 -3.27
CA VAL A 50 -4.20 8.12 -3.12
C VAL A 50 -2.73 7.69 -3.10
N LEU A 51 -2.42 6.48 -2.58
CA LEU A 51 -1.06 5.94 -2.59
C LEU A 51 -0.64 5.59 -4.01
N ASP A 52 -1.52 4.94 -4.76
CA ASP A 52 -1.25 4.60 -6.16
C ASP A 52 -1.04 5.85 -7.02
N ALA A 53 -1.90 6.85 -6.86
CA ALA A 53 -1.75 8.14 -7.53
C ALA A 53 -0.44 8.86 -7.17
N ALA A 54 0.00 8.77 -5.90
CA ALA A 54 1.26 9.37 -5.45
C ALA A 54 2.47 8.70 -6.10
N VAL A 55 2.52 7.35 -6.14
CA VAL A 55 3.60 6.62 -6.84
C VAL A 55 3.62 6.97 -8.31
N GLY A 56 2.46 6.90 -8.99
CA GLY A 56 2.38 7.25 -10.41
C GLY A 56 2.78 8.71 -10.69
N LYS A 57 2.57 9.62 -9.74
CA LYS A 57 3.07 11.00 -9.86
C LYS A 57 4.58 11.07 -9.69
N LEU A 58 5.16 10.36 -8.72
CA LEU A 58 6.60 10.31 -8.50
C LEU A 58 7.33 9.71 -9.70
N VAL A 59 6.82 8.61 -10.26
CA VAL A 59 7.36 8.00 -11.48
C VAL A 59 7.38 9.02 -12.64
N ARG A 60 6.28 9.75 -12.84
CA ARG A 60 6.23 10.78 -13.89
C ARG A 60 7.14 11.98 -13.61
N LEU A 61 7.34 12.34 -12.35
CA LEU A 61 8.26 13.42 -11.96
C LEU A 61 9.73 13.03 -12.07
N SER A 62 10.05 11.74 -12.00
CA SER A 62 11.41 11.25 -12.26
C SER A 62 11.86 11.55 -13.68
N GLY A 63 10.90 11.76 -14.59
CA GLY A 63 11.15 12.15 -15.96
C GLY A 63 11.82 11.06 -16.80
N GLY A 64 12.14 11.42 -18.01
CA GLY A 64 13.01 10.63 -18.89
C GLY A 64 14.47 11.05 -18.75
N PHE A 65 15.32 10.45 -19.54
CA PHE A 65 16.70 10.86 -19.70
C PHE A 65 17.01 11.09 -21.18
N THR A 66 18.00 11.92 -21.45
CA THR A 66 18.51 12.11 -22.80
C THR A 66 19.93 11.56 -22.86
N VAL A 67 20.24 10.91 -23.96
CA VAL A 67 21.60 10.42 -24.21
C VAL A 67 22.23 11.30 -25.28
N GLU A 68 23.40 11.86 -25.00
CA GLU A 68 24.13 12.69 -25.94
C GLU A 68 25.34 11.92 -26.48
N CYS A 69 25.48 11.93 -27.78
CA CYS A 69 26.62 11.33 -28.46
C CYS A 69 27.29 12.38 -29.39
N PRO A 70 28.61 12.53 -29.37
CA PRO A 70 29.32 13.51 -30.25
C PRO A 70 29.09 13.27 -31.72
N ASN A 71 28.81 12.04 -32.13
CA ASN A 71 28.51 11.68 -33.52
C ASN A 71 27.00 11.73 -33.76
N GLN A 72 26.55 12.68 -34.55
CA GLN A 72 25.15 12.91 -34.89
C GLN A 72 24.44 11.69 -35.54
N VAL A 73 25.17 10.89 -36.34
CA VAL A 73 24.62 9.69 -36.96
C VAL A 73 24.37 8.59 -35.91
N ALA A 74 25.33 8.44 -34.99
CA ALA A 74 25.18 7.52 -33.88
C ALA A 74 24.08 7.97 -32.91
N GLN A 75 23.98 9.28 -32.65
CA GLN A 75 22.91 9.87 -31.83
C GLN A 75 21.51 9.49 -32.33
N LYS A 76 21.26 9.74 -33.62
CA LYS A 76 19.96 9.41 -34.23
C LYS A 76 19.62 7.92 -34.17
N ARG A 77 20.60 7.06 -34.45
CA ARG A 77 20.41 5.61 -34.36
C ARG A 77 20.13 5.15 -32.92
N LEU A 78 20.80 5.76 -31.94
CA LEU A 78 20.60 5.45 -30.54
C LEU A 78 19.21 5.91 -30.07
N GLU A 79 18.79 7.12 -30.41
CA GLU A 79 17.45 7.63 -30.11
C GLU A 79 16.36 6.75 -30.74
N GLU A 80 16.51 6.39 -32.02
CA GLU A 80 15.58 5.48 -32.68
C GLU A 80 15.52 4.11 -31.97
N PHE A 81 16.68 3.52 -31.62
CA PHE A 81 16.75 2.28 -30.88
C PHE A 81 16.06 2.39 -29.52
N LEU A 82 16.37 3.41 -28.73
CA LEU A 82 15.80 3.61 -27.40
C LEU A 82 14.28 3.82 -27.43
N ASN A 83 13.76 4.50 -28.47
CA ASN A 83 12.34 4.75 -28.61
C ASN A 83 11.55 3.55 -29.16
N THR A 84 12.20 2.65 -29.91
CA THR A 84 11.52 1.52 -30.56
C THR A 84 11.82 0.17 -29.94
N MET A 85 12.74 0.12 -28.99
CA MET A 85 13.16 -1.09 -28.30
C MET A 85 11.99 -1.76 -27.57
N PRO A 86 11.73 -3.06 -27.79
CA PRO A 86 10.73 -3.80 -27.03
C PRO A 86 11.07 -3.87 -25.53
N CYS A 87 10.07 -3.67 -24.67
CA CYS A 87 10.24 -3.68 -23.21
C CYS A 87 9.41 -4.74 -22.50
N GLY A 88 8.93 -5.75 -23.20
CA GLY A 88 8.05 -6.78 -22.66
C GLY A 88 6.56 -6.41 -22.74
N TYR A 89 5.70 -7.42 -22.69
CA TYR A 89 4.22 -7.28 -22.68
C TYR A 89 3.65 -6.30 -23.74
N GLY A 90 4.31 -6.19 -24.90
CA GLY A 90 3.89 -5.28 -25.97
C GLY A 90 4.23 -3.80 -25.77
N GLN A 91 4.93 -3.46 -24.70
CA GLN A 91 5.43 -2.10 -24.48
C GLN A 91 6.70 -1.86 -25.30
N VAL A 92 6.91 -0.61 -25.70
CA VAL A 92 8.08 -0.18 -26.47
C VAL A 92 8.67 1.10 -25.88
N GLY A 93 9.95 1.26 -26.05
CA GLY A 93 10.69 2.44 -25.65
C GLY A 93 11.24 2.37 -24.24
N ILE A 94 12.38 3.00 -24.06
CA ILE A 94 13.11 3.02 -22.78
C ILE A 94 12.31 3.69 -21.66
N ASP A 95 11.49 4.70 -21.99
CA ASP A 95 10.66 5.40 -21.01
C ASP A 95 9.60 4.47 -20.41
N SER A 96 9.03 3.55 -21.21
CA SER A 96 8.10 2.54 -20.73
C SER A 96 8.80 1.56 -19.77
N PHE A 97 10.01 1.13 -20.12
CA PHE A 97 10.82 0.29 -19.21
C PHE A 97 11.12 1.00 -17.91
N LEU A 98 11.61 2.23 -17.98
CA LEU A 98 11.95 3.02 -16.80
C LEU A 98 10.74 3.32 -15.92
N GLY A 99 9.59 3.59 -16.53
CA GLY A 99 8.35 3.80 -15.79
C GLY A 99 8.00 2.60 -14.92
N CYS A 100 7.99 1.40 -15.48
CA CYS A 100 7.72 0.17 -14.73
C CYS A 100 8.84 -0.17 -13.72
N TYR A 101 10.09 0.06 -14.11
CA TYR A 101 11.25 -0.17 -13.25
C TYR A 101 11.24 0.75 -12.02
N MET A 102 10.95 2.03 -12.20
CA MET A 102 10.83 3.01 -11.12
C MET A 102 9.61 2.76 -10.25
N ASP A 103 8.49 2.34 -10.83
CA ASP A 103 7.29 1.95 -10.07
C ASP A 103 7.60 0.79 -9.12
N SER A 104 8.28 -0.24 -9.62
CA SER A 104 8.75 -1.36 -8.79
C SER A 104 9.72 -0.89 -7.70
N LEU A 105 10.69 -0.05 -8.06
CA LEU A 105 11.70 0.47 -7.14
C LEU A 105 11.07 1.26 -5.97
N LEU A 106 10.11 2.12 -6.26
CA LEU A 106 9.43 2.93 -5.24
C LEU A 106 8.50 2.08 -4.38
N THR A 107 7.77 1.14 -5.00
CA THR A 107 6.78 0.31 -4.30
C THR A 107 7.43 -0.73 -3.41
N TYR A 108 8.42 -1.47 -3.93
CA TYR A 108 9.01 -2.62 -3.24
C TYR A 108 10.38 -2.32 -2.63
N GLY A 109 10.95 -1.16 -2.93
CA GLY A 109 12.30 -0.80 -2.50
C GLY A 109 13.39 -1.43 -3.35
N ARG A 110 13.02 -2.18 -4.38
CA ARG A 110 13.92 -2.84 -5.33
C ARG A 110 13.28 -3.00 -6.69
N ALA A 111 14.10 -3.04 -7.70
CA ALA A 111 13.68 -3.30 -9.06
C ALA A 111 14.64 -4.25 -9.75
N VAL A 112 14.09 -5.09 -10.61
CA VAL A 112 14.83 -6.04 -11.43
C VAL A 112 14.47 -5.84 -12.88
N GLY A 113 15.47 -5.92 -13.73
CA GLY A 113 15.32 -5.90 -15.17
C GLY A 113 16.23 -6.94 -15.83
N GLU A 114 15.95 -7.26 -17.07
CA GLU A 114 16.74 -8.18 -17.88
C GLU A 114 17.06 -7.55 -19.22
N ILE A 115 18.31 -7.69 -19.65
CA ILE A 115 18.75 -7.32 -20.97
C ILE A 115 18.58 -8.54 -21.87
N VAL A 116 17.65 -8.45 -22.81
CA VAL A 116 17.35 -9.52 -23.76
C VAL A 116 18.26 -9.40 -24.99
N LEU A 117 19.01 -10.44 -25.26
CA LEU A 117 19.91 -10.51 -26.40
C LEU A 117 19.32 -11.33 -27.57
N ALA A 118 19.65 -10.94 -28.78
CA ALA A 118 19.48 -11.75 -29.98
C ALA A 118 20.84 -11.86 -30.70
N GLY A 119 21.55 -12.98 -30.46
CA GLY A 119 22.96 -13.10 -30.81
C GLY A 119 23.81 -12.09 -30.02
N ASP A 120 24.61 -11.31 -30.68
CA ASP A 120 25.50 -10.31 -30.06
C ASP A 120 24.85 -8.92 -29.92
N ARG A 121 23.55 -8.80 -30.16
CA ARG A 121 22.86 -7.50 -30.13
C ARG A 121 21.79 -7.47 -29.08
N VAL A 122 21.66 -6.34 -28.41
CA VAL A 122 20.55 -6.08 -27.50
C VAL A 122 19.25 -6.03 -28.33
N ARG A 123 18.33 -6.93 -28.01
CA ARG A 123 16.99 -7.02 -28.62
C ARG A 123 16.00 -6.11 -27.91
N GLY A 124 16.08 -6.03 -26.59
CA GLY A 124 15.17 -5.28 -25.76
C GLY A 124 15.51 -5.36 -24.29
N LEU A 125 14.67 -4.79 -23.47
CA LEU A 125 14.70 -4.87 -22.02
C LEU A 125 13.40 -5.49 -21.54
N CYS A 126 13.44 -6.24 -20.43
CA CYS A 126 12.26 -6.69 -19.73
C CYS A 126 12.39 -6.32 -18.25
N TRP A 127 11.30 -5.92 -17.62
CA TRP A 127 11.28 -5.80 -16.16
C TRP A 127 10.91 -7.16 -15.56
N GLY A 128 11.50 -7.46 -14.40
CA GLY A 128 11.22 -8.66 -13.63
C GLY A 128 10.20 -8.38 -12.53
N ASP A 129 9.42 -9.40 -12.20
CA ASP A 129 8.52 -9.36 -11.05
C ASP A 129 9.31 -9.64 -9.77
N VAL A 130 9.56 -8.60 -9.00
CA VAL A 130 10.33 -8.70 -7.74
C VAL A 130 9.63 -9.53 -6.67
N THR A 131 8.32 -9.75 -6.79
CA THR A 131 7.55 -10.57 -5.84
C THR A 131 7.80 -12.07 -6.04
N ALA A 132 8.22 -12.45 -7.24
CA ALA A 132 8.55 -13.82 -7.60
C ALA A 132 10.05 -14.14 -7.48
N LEU A 133 10.88 -13.15 -7.14
CA LEU A 133 12.34 -13.28 -7.12
C LEU A 133 12.87 -13.12 -5.70
N GLU A 134 13.90 -13.89 -5.39
CA GLU A 134 14.70 -13.70 -4.18
C GLU A 134 16.05 -13.09 -4.53
N VAL A 135 16.51 -12.20 -3.66
CA VAL A 135 17.80 -11.52 -3.78
C VAL A 135 18.69 -12.01 -2.67
N LEU A 136 19.75 -12.71 -3.03
CA LEU A 136 20.70 -13.27 -2.07
C LEU A 136 22.09 -12.69 -2.31
N GLN A 137 22.91 -12.71 -1.27
CA GLN A 137 24.31 -12.39 -1.37
C GLN A 137 25.04 -13.51 -2.10
N GLY A 138 25.91 -13.17 -3.04
CA GLY A 138 26.80 -14.11 -3.72
C GLY A 138 28.01 -14.51 -2.86
N ASP A 139 29.04 -15.02 -3.50
CA ASP A 139 30.28 -15.45 -2.84
C ASP A 139 31.05 -14.28 -2.20
N SER A 140 30.83 -13.09 -2.69
CA SER A 140 31.38 -11.85 -2.15
C SER A 140 30.29 -10.95 -1.56
N PRO A 141 30.58 -10.17 -0.49
CA PRO A 141 29.67 -9.14 0.01
C PRO A 141 29.27 -8.09 -1.03
N MET A 142 30.02 -7.97 -2.11
CA MET A 142 29.77 -7.04 -3.21
C MET A 142 28.93 -7.64 -4.33
N GLU A 143 28.63 -8.93 -4.23
CA GLU A 143 27.92 -9.66 -5.27
C GLU A 143 26.49 -9.98 -4.84
N VAL A 144 25.57 -9.73 -5.74
CA VAL A 144 24.16 -10.03 -5.57
C VAL A 144 23.76 -11.09 -6.59
N VAL A 145 23.12 -12.13 -6.14
CA VAL A 145 22.61 -13.21 -6.98
C VAL A 145 21.10 -13.22 -6.93
N LEU A 146 20.47 -13.13 -8.08
CA LEU A 146 19.02 -13.21 -8.22
C LEU A 146 18.58 -14.66 -8.39
N TRP A 147 17.64 -15.07 -7.57
CA TRP A 147 17.03 -16.40 -7.58
C TRP A 147 15.59 -16.29 -8.05
N GLY A 148 15.15 -17.25 -8.83
CA GLY A 148 13.79 -17.34 -9.32
C GLY A 148 13.27 -18.76 -9.31
N PRO A 149 11.95 -18.96 -9.44
CA PRO A 149 11.36 -20.30 -9.50
C PRO A 149 11.71 -20.95 -10.83
N ASP A 150 12.10 -22.21 -10.77
CA ASP A 150 12.19 -23.06 -11.95
C ASP A 150 10.78 -23.51 -12.39
N GLY A 151 10.70 -24.21 -13.53
CA GLY A 151 9.42 -24.74 -14.02
C GLY A 151 8.77 -25.79 -13.08
N LYS A 152 9.41 -26.17 -11.98
CA LYS A 152 8.91 -27.07 -10.94
C LYS A 152 8.60 -26.34 -9.63
N GLY A 153 8.80 -25.02 -9.58
CA GLY A 153 8.55 -24.20 -8.40
C GLY A 153 9.68 -24.19 -7.36
N CYS A 154 10.85 -24.77 -7.67
CA CYS A 154 12.02 -24.68 -6.82
C CYS A 154 12.78 -23.38 -7.11
N MET A 155 13.20 -22.68 -6.06
CA MET A 155 14.04 -21.49 -6.20
C MET A 155 15.46 -21.90 -6.60
N MET A 156 15.98 -21.29 -7.66
CA MET A 156 17.33 -21.52 -8.14
C MET A 156 17.95 -20.22 -8.68
N PRO A 157 19.28 -20.10 -8.72
CA PRO A 157 19.93 -18.95 -9.31
C PRO A 157 19.49 -18.79 -10.76
N LEU A 158 19.06 -17.58 -11.12
CA LEU A 158 18.71 -17.27 -12.51
C LEU A 158 19.96 -17.41 -13.40
N PRO A 159 19.81 -17.91 -14.62
CA PRO A 159 20.91 -17.95 -15.57
C PRO A 159 21.31 -16.53 -16.00
N TYR A 160 22.53 -16.37 -16.49
CA TYR A 160 23.01 -15.11 -17.07
C TYR A 160 22.90 -13.90 -16.14
N GLN A 161 23.31 -14.02 -14.88
CA GLN A 161 23.28 -12.95 -13.86
C GLN A 161 23.83 -11.60 -14.37
N HIS A 162 24.80 -11.61 -15.29
CA HIS A 162 25.40 -10.41 -15.89
C HIS A 162 24.48 -9.65 -16.86
N LEU A 163 23.36 -10.24 -17.26
CA LEU A 163 22.33 -9.58 -18.07
C LEU A 163 21.17 -9.06 -17.20
N LEU A 164 21.20 -9.34 -15.89
CA LEU A 164 20.19 -8.90 -14.96
C LEU A 164 20.58 -7.54 -14.37
N LEU A 165 19.63 -6.63 -14.37
CA LEU A 165 19.73 -5.33 -13.72
C LEU A 165 19.09 -5.45 -12.35
N PHE A 166 19.81 -5.05 -11.32
CA PHE A 166 19.27 -4.98 -9.96
C PHE A 166 19.57 -3.60 -9.37
N THR A 167 18.54 -2.98 -8.80
CA THR A 167 18.68 -1.72 -8.09
C THR A 167 17.92 -1.79 -6.76
N ALA A 168 18.58 -1.36 -5.69
CA ALA A 168 18.01 -1.25 -4.35
C ALA A 168 17.79 0.23 -4.00
N LEU A 169 16.63 0.56 -3.46
CA LEU A 169 16.30 1.89 -2.94
C LEU A 169 16.68 1.96 -1.45
N ASN A 170 17.42 3.00 -1.07
CA ASN A 170 17.80 3.28 0.31
C ASN A 170 18.30 2.03 1.08
N PRO A 171 19.31 1.31 0.59
CA PRO A 171 19.79 0.10 1.26
C PRO A 171 20.31 0.44 2.66
N GLU A 172 19.90 -0.35 3.64
CA GLU A 172 20.32 -0.24 5.05
C GLU A 172 21.12 -1.51 5.44
N PRO A 173 21.99 -1.47 6.46
CA PRO A 173 22.77 -2.65 6.89
C PRO A 173 21.91 -3.88 7.22
N LYS A 174 20.69 -3.66 7.70
CA LYS A 174 19.71 -4.75 7.98
C LYS A 174 18.84 -5.11 6.78
N HIS A 175 18.79 -4.24 5.77
CA HIS A 175 17.99 -4.39 4.56
C HIS A 175 18.82 -4.00 3.33
N PRO A 176 19.89 -4.77 3.02
CA PRO A 176 20.85 -4.40 1.97
C PRO A 176 20.23 -4.45 0.58
N TYR A 177 19.12 -5.15 0.42
CA TYR A 177 18.43 -5.32 -0.86
C TYR A 177 17.33 -4.28 -1.12
N GLY A 178 17.32 -3.22 -0.31
CA GLY A 178 16.42 -2.10 -0.49
C GLY A 178 15.29 -2.02 0.52
N VAL A 179 14.76 -0.82 0.67
CA VAL A 179 13.68 -0.49 1.59
C VAL A 179 12.58 0.22 0.82
N SER A 180 11.37 -0.32 0.87
CA SER A 180 10.19 0.29 0.25
C SER A 180 9.87 1.66 0.84
N MET A 181 9.37 2.58 0.01
CA MET A 181 8.77 3.82 0.49
C MET A 181 7.54 3.56 1.38
N PHE A 182 6.92 2.41 1.25
CA PHE A 182 5.72 2.02 2.01
C PHE A 182 6.01 1.35 3.35
N ARG A 183 7.28 1.23 3.76
CA ARG A 183 7.66 0.55 5.00
C ARG A 183 6.85 0.97 6.24
N GLY A 184 6.53 2.24 6.38
CA GLY A 184 5.72 2.77 7.48
C GLY A 184 4.22 2.82 7.22
N MET A 185 3.78 2.54 5.99
CA MET A 185 2.39 2.72 5.57
C MET A 185 1.41 1.71 6.17
N PRO A 186 1.75 0.44 6.42
CA PRO A 186 0.81 -0.52 6.98
C PRO A 186 0.17 -0.04 8.28
N PHE A 187 0.97 0.53 9.17
CA PHE A 187 0.49 1.10 10.43
C PHE A 187 -0.45 2.30 10.22
N LEU A 188 -0.07 3.22 9.33
CA LEU A 188 -0.90 4.38 9.01
C LEU A 188 -2.19 3.99 8.30
N ALA A 189 -2.12 3.00 7.40
CA ALA A 189 -3.28 2.46 6.70
C ALA A 189 -4.29 1.82 7.67
N GLU A 190 -3.82 1.09 8.67
CA GLU A 190 -4.70 0.51 9.72
C GLU A 190 -5.47 1.61 10.46
N ILE A 191 -4.79 2.69 10.85
CA ILE A 191 -5.45 3.84 11.51
C ILE A 191 -6.46 4.49 10.57
N LEU A 192 -6.09 4.73 9.32
CA LEU A 192 -6.95 5.35 8.32
C LEU A 192 -8.22 4.53 8.08
N MET A 193 -8.10 3.22 7.93
CA MET A 193 -9.24 2.33 7.76
C MET A 193 -10.16 2.32 8.98
N LYS A 194 -9.62 2.40 10.20
CA LYS A 194 -10.43 2.55 11.41
C LYS A 194 -11.18 3.88 11.44
N ILE A 195 -10.56 4.96 10.97
CA ILE A 195 -11.20 6.28 10.85
C ILE A 195 -12.35 6.21 9.83
N TYR A 196 -12.13 5.64 8.66
CA TYR A 196 -13.17 5.49 7.64
C TYR A 196 -14.34 4.63 8.13
N ALA A 197 -14.06 3.53 8.81
CA ALA A 197 -15.09 2.69 9.39
C ALA A 197 -15.92 3.45 10.45
N ALA A 198 -15.27 4.27 11.29
CA ALA A 198 -15.95 5.10 12.29
C ALA A 198 -16.81 6.20 11.62
N ILE A 199 -16.31 6.85 10.57
CA ILE A 199 -17.07 7.83 9.79
C ILE A 199 -18.29 7.17 9.14
N GLY A 200 -18.10 6.01 8.48
CA GLY A 200 -19.19 5.27 7.86
C GLY A 200 -20.28 4.89 8.85
N SER A 201 -19.90 4.31 10.00
CA SER A 201 -20.83 3.97 11.06
C SER A 201 -21.58 5.20 11.64
N ASN A 202 -20.89 6.32 11.78
CA ASN A 202 -21.54 7.55 12.22
C ASN A 202 -22.52 8.09 11.17
N TRP A 203 -22.16 7.99 9.88
CA TRP A 203 -23.03 8.42 8.79
C TRP A 203 -24.29 7.56 8.69
N GLU A 204 -24.15 6.24 8.82
CA GLU A 204 -25.29 5.33 8.89
C GLU A 204 -26.23 5.64 10.07
N ARG A 205 -25.65 5.98 11.23
CA ARG A 205 -26.43 6.38 12.41
C ARG A 205 -27.09 7.74 12.26
N ALA A 206 -26.42 8.70 11.63
CA ALA A 206 -26.95 10.04 11.37
C ALA A 206 -28.01 10.04 10.26
N GLY A 207 -27.85 9.14 9.25
CA GLY A 207 -28.80 8.94 8.16
C GLY A 207 -30.12 8.32 8.61
N ASN A 208 -30.12 7.59 9.72
CA ASN A 208 -31.34 7.12 10.35
C ASN A 208 -31.99 8.25 11.14
N VAL A 209 -33.00 8.88 10.53
CA VAL A 209 -33.78 9.94 11.18
C VAL A 209 -34.39 9.38 12.45
N ARG A 210 -33.89 9.82 13.60
CA ARG A 210 -34.47 9.48 14.90
C ARG A 210 -35.50 10.54 15.22
N TYR A 211 -36.76 10.15 15.18
CA TYR A 211 -37.86 11.00 15.64
C TYR A 211 -37.90 10.96 17.17
N SER A 212 -37.81 12.10 17.81
CA SER A 212 -38.12 12.26 19.24
C SER A 212 -39.53 12.80 19.37
N VAL A 213 -40.43 11.99 19.89
CA VAL A 213 -41.79 12.44 20.18
C VAL A 213 -41.78 13.04 21.59
N ILE A 214 -41.87 14.36 21.67
CA ILE A 214 -41.98 15.07 22.93
C ILE A 214 -43.46 15.35 23.18
N CYS A 215 -44.07 14.58 24.07
CA CYS A 215 -45.40 14.89 24.58
C CYS A 215 -45.28 15.99 25.62
N LYS A 216 -45.74 17.22 25.31
CA LYS A 216 -45.86 18.29 26.29
C LYS A 216 -46.98 17.90 27.26
N ASN A 217 -46.62 17.66 28.51
CA ASN A 217 -47.56 17.36 29.56
C ASN A 217 -48.52 18.54 29.80
N GLY A 218 -49.72 18.42 29.32
CA GLY A 218 -50.85 19.24 29.71
C GLY A 218 -51.96 18.46 30.40
N GLU A 219 -51.97 17.13 30.25
CA GLU A 219 -52.94 16.24 30.85
C GLU A 219 -52.28 14.87 31.18
N ASN A 220 -52.69 14.26 32.28
CA ASN A 220 -52.22 12.96 32.73
C ASN A 220 -52.51 11.87 31.68
N LEU A 221 -51.62 11.70 30.72
CA LEU A 221 -51.70 10.58 29.83
C LEU A 221 -51.15 9.35 30.55
N ASP A 222 -51.98 8.34 30.63
CA ASP A 222 -51.61 7.00 31.12
C ASP A 222 -50.33 6.54 30.37
N PRO A 223 -49.29 6.04 31.06
CA PRO A 223 -48.06 5.59 30.44
C PRO A 223 -48.28 4.55 29.33
N VAL A 224 -49.33 3.74 29.41
CA VAL A 224 -49.68 2.75 28.42
C VAL A 224 -50.11 3.38 27.10
N VAL A 225 -50.94 4.42 27.17
CA VAL A 225 -51.46 5.16 25.99
C VAL A 225 -50.34 5.96 25.32
N ALA A 226 -49.38 6.46 26.10
CA ALA A 226 -48.20 7.15 25.58
C ALA A 226 -47.28 6.16 24.79
N GLN A 227 -47.13 4.95 25.28
CA GLN A 227 -46.35 3.91 24.64
C GLN A 227 -46.99 3.41 23.34
N GLU A 228 -48.33 3.24 23.33
CA GLU A 228 -49.08 2.85 22.11
C GLU A 228 -48.99 3.91 21.02
N ARG A 229 -49.11 5.19 21.36
CA ARG A 229 -48.96 6.33 20.41
C ARG A 229 -47.51 6.39 19.87
N SER A 230 -46.52 6.17 20.71
CA SER A 230 -45.14 6.14 20.29
C SER A 230 -44.90 5.00 19.26
N ASN A 231 -45.47 3.81 19.51
CA ASN A 231 -45.39 2.65 18.61
C ASN A 231 -46.15 2.86 17.29
N GLN A 232 -47.22 3.64 17.29
CA GLN A 232 -47.97 3.97 16.05
C GLN A 232 -47.21 4.99 15.17
N ILE A 233 -46.43 5.87 15.75
CA ILE A 233 -45.63 6.87 15.01
C ILE A 233 -44.34 6.28 14.49
N ALA A 234 -43.85 5.19 15.13
CA ALA A 234 -42.61 4.47 14.73
C ALA A 234 -42.82 3.45 13.59
N ARG A 235 -44.05 3.24 13.14
CA ARG A 235 -44.40 2.45 11.96
C ARG A 235 -44.58 3.32 10.73
#